data_19a4ec8acf4a090afbe09777e72aa533
#
_entry.id   19a4ec8acf4a090afbe09777e72aa533
#
_cell.length_a   1.000
_cell.length_b   1.000
_cell.length_c   1.000
_cell.angle_alpha   90.00
_cell.angle_beta   90.00
_cell.angle_gamma   90.00
#
_symmetry.space_group_name_H-M   'P 1'
#
loop_
_entity.id
_entity.type
_entity.pdbx_description
1 polymer ?
#
loop_
_entity_poly.entity_id
_entity_poly.type
_entity_poly.pdbx_seq_one_letter_code
_entity_poly.pdbx_strand_id
1 'polypeptide(L)'
;YSNVLLGIKDDTKANKIFMRTEDVSMQNLYDKQPDVADYQKLIYFAQRQERNTELTEVETDGVAKFPLLYLPGIVGITIARLANLKTIYLILFGEFCNLLAYIILVYLSIKIIPWGRGALFVAGLSPMALSLGASFSYDAVLIGLSWLFLSMVLEYAYTEKRKLTKRNIILLFIVMSFLIPQKA
;
A
#
# COMPACT_ATOMS: atom_id res chain seq x y z
N TYR A 1 -6.15 -9.68 -5.35
CA TYR A 1 -4.97 -10.45 -4.93
C TYR A 1 -5.18 -11.18 -3.60
N SER A 2 -5.70 -10.52 -2.55
CA SER A 2 -6.00 -11.21 -1.29
C SER A 2 -7.05 -12.32 -1.47
N ASN A 3 -7.95 -12.19 -2.42
CA ASN A 3 -8.93 -13.21 -2.76
C ASN A 3 -8.26 -14.44 -3.39
N VAL A 4 -7.28 -14.23 -4.28
CA VAL A 4 -6.49 -15.32 -4.88
C VAL A 4 -5.69 -16.06 -3.82
N LEU A 5 -5.05 -15.35 -2.90
CA LEU A 5 -4.30 -15.96 -1.79
C LEU A 5 -5.17 -16.79 -0.86
N LEU A 6 -6.46 -16.43 -0.73
CA LEU A 6 -7.43 -17.16 0.11
C LEU A 6 -8.24 -18.21 -0.66
N GLY A 7 -7.91 -18.47 -1.94
CA GLY A 7 -8.57 -19.47 -2.78
C GLY A 7 -9.99 -19.09 -3.21
N ILE A 8 -10.36 -17.82 -3.13
CA ILE A 8 -11.64 -17.32 -3.66
C ILE A 8 -11.51 -17.23 -5.18
N LYS A 9 -12.45 -17.83 -5.92
CA LYS A 9 -12.46 -17.79 -7.39
C LYS A 9 -12.47 -16.35 -7.90
N ASP A 10 -11.49 -16.02 -8.73
CA ASP A 10 -11.36 -14.74 -9.41
C ASP A 10 -11.37 -15.00 -10.92
N ASP A 11 -12.30 -14.42 -11.64
CA ASP A 11 -12.34 -14.52 -13.11
C ASP A 11 -11.67 -13.27 -13.72
N THR A 12 -10.36 -13.28 -13.73
CA THR A 12 -9.53 -12.17 -14.22
C THR A 12 -9.71 -11.89 -15.70
N LYS A 13 -10.23 -12.86 -16.48
CA LYS A 13 -10.49 -12.68 -17.92
C LYS A 13 -11.73 -11.84 -18.20
N ALA A 14 -12.66 -11.75 -17.25
CA ALA A 14 -13.92 -11.02 -17.39
C ALA A 14 -13.92 -9.67 -16.65
N ASN A 15 -12.78 -9.21 -16.10
CA ASN A 15 -12.72 -8.06 -15.18
C ASN A 15 -13.71 -8.14 -14.01
N LYS A 16 -14.12 -9.34 -13.64
CA LYS A 16 -15.06 -9.60 -12.57
C LYS A 16 -14.34 -10.21 -11.38
N ILE A 17 -14.55 -9.64 -10.22
CA ILE A 17 -14.04 -10.16 -8.96
C ILE A 17 -15.19 -10.44 -8.02
N PHE A 18 -15.05 -11.49 -7.22
CA PHE A 18 -16.00 -11.81 -6.16
C PHE A 18 -15.55 -11.14 -4.88
N MET A 19 -16.36 -10.21 -4.38
CA MET A 19 -16.14 -9.54 -3.11
C MET A 19 -17.33 -9.81 -2.17
N ARG A 20 -17.10 -9.72 -0.87
CA ARG A 20 -18.21 -9.75 0.08
C ARG A 20 -19.07 -8.50 -0.13
N THR A 21 -20.39 -8.65 -0.03
CA THR A 21 -21.33 -7.53 -0.18
C THR A 21 -21.02 -6.36 0.77
N GLU A 22 -20.52 -6.66 1.97
CA GLU A 22 -20.08 -5.65 2.93
C GLU A 22 -18.82 -4.90 2.47
N ASP A 23 -17.84 -5.62 1.88
CA ASP A 23 -16.61 -5.01 1.37
C ASP A 23 -16.92 -4.06 0.20
N VAL A 24 -17.89 -4.42 -0.66
CA VAL A 24 -18.36 -3.59 -1.79
C VAL A 24 -19.06 -2.32 -1.30
N SER A 25 -19.93 -2.45 -0.31
CA SER A 25 -20.62 -1.29 0.26
C SER A 25 -19.64 -0.31 0.92
N MET A 26 -18.61 -0.82 1.59
CA MET A 26 -17.56 -0.01 2.19
C MET A 26 -16.67 0.66 1.13
N GLN A 27 -16.30 -0.06 0.05
CA GLN A 27 -15.52 0.52 -1.05
C GLN A 27 -16.28 1.68 -1.70
N ASN A 28 -17.57 1.52 -1.96
CA ASN A 28 -18.41 2.58 -2.51
C ASN A 28 -18.54 3.83 -1.61
N LEU A 29 -18.42 3.65 -0.28
CA LEU A 29 -18.37 4.77 0.68
C LEU A 29 -17.01 5.46 0.67
N TYR A 30 -15.94 4.72 0.39
CA TYR A 30 -14.56 5.24 0.38
C TYR A 30 -14.24 6.03 -0.90
N ASP A 31 -14.80 5.62 -2.04
CA ASP A 31 -14.57 6.26 -3.34
C ASP A 31 -15.31 7.60 -3.52
N LYS A 32 -16.30 7.88 -2.66
CA LYS A 32 -17.02 9.15 -2.64
C LYS A 32 -16.44 10.06 -1.55
N GLN A 33 -16.45 11.38 -1.79
CA GLN A 33 -16.17 12.33 -0.71
C GLN A 33 -17.21 12.10 0.41
N PRO A 34 -16.78 11.68 1.61
CA PRO A 34 -17.70 11.25 2.66
C PRO A 34 -18.50 12.46 3.19
N ASP A 35 -19.82 12.35 3.12
CA ASP A 35 -20.74 13.23 3.82
C ASP A 35 -20.94 12.74 5.26
N VAL A 36 -21.52 13.59 6.12
CA VAL A 36 -21.83 13.25 7.53
C VAL A 36 -22.68 11.99 7.65
N ALA A 37 -23.61 11.77 6.70
CA ALA A 37 -24.42 10.57 6.62
C ALA A 37 -23.60 9.30 6.35
N ASP A 38 -22.49 9.42 5.65
CA ASP A 38 -21.60 8.29 5.32
C ASP A 38 -20.75 7.88 6.53
N TYR A 39 -20.33 8.85 7.36
CA TYR A 39 -19.70 8.54 8.66
C TYR A 39 -20.63 7.77 9.60
N GLN A 40 -21.92 8.13 9.64
CA GLN A 40 -22.90 7.37 10.43
C GLN A 40 -23.06 5.94 9.93
N LYS A 41 -23.06 5.73 8.61
CA LYS A 41 -23.07 4.38 8.01
C LYS A 41 -21.81 3.60 8.38
N LEU A 42 -20.62 4.24 8.32
CA LEU A 42 -19.36 3.59 8.74
C LEU A 42 -19.40 3.13 10.20
N ILE A 43 -19.91 3.99 11.10
CA ILE A 43 -20.09 3.64 12.52
C ILE A 43 -21.09 2.48 12.67
N TYR A 44 -22.19 2.52 11.94
CA TYR A 44 -23.18 1.45 11.92
C TYR A 44 -22.59 0.11 11.46
N PHE A 45 -21.84 0.10 10.36
CA PHE A 45 -21.15 -1.12 9.89
C PHE A 45 -20.09 -1.60 10.88
N ALA A 46 -19.40 -0.68 11.57
CA ALA A 46 -18.42 -1.03 12.60
C ALA A 46 -19.07 -1.70 13.81
N GLN A 47 -20.29 -1.29 14.16
CA GLN A 47 -21.04 -1.82 15.31
C GLN A 47 -21.80 -3.11 15.00
N ARG A 48 -22.12 -3.36 13.72
CA ARG A 48 -22.89 -4.54 13.32
C ARG A 48 -22.14 -5.83 13.65
N GLN A 49 -22.80 -6.72 14.35
CA GLN A 49 -22.22 -7.96 14.85
C GLN A 49 -22.34 -9.11 13.83
N GLU A 50 -23.31 -9.01 12.92
CA GLU A 50 -23.57 -10.00 11.90
C GLU A 50 -22.61 -9.85 10.72
N ARG A 51 -22.08 -10.97 10.29
CA ARG A 51 -21.12 -11.08 9.20
C ARG A 51 -21.84 -11.61 7.97
N ASN A 52 -22.09 -10.74 7.01
CA ASN A 52 -22.60 -11.20 5.72
C ASN A 52 -21.46 -11.78 4.88
N THR A 53 -21.50 -13.10 4.65
CA THR A 53 -20.51 -13.82 3.83
C THR A 53 -20.96 -13.98 2.38
N GLU A 54 -22.09 -13.39 1.99
CA GLU A 54 -22.55 -13.41 0.60
C GLU A 54 -21.52 -12.72 -0.30
N LEU A 55 -21.21 -13.40 -1.42
CA LEU A 55 -20.29 -12.89 -2.43
C LEU A 55 -21.08 -12.21 -3.54
N THR A 56 -20.74 -10.97 -3.82
CA THR A 56 -21.32 -10.21 -4.94
C THR A 56 -20.27 -10.07 -6.02
N GLU A 57 -20.68 -10.25 -7.28
CA GLU A 57 -19.83 -9.92 -8.43
C GLU A 57 -19.69 -8.40 -8.56
N VAL A 58 -18.46 -7.94 -8.68
CA VAL A 58 -18.13 -6.53 -8.94
C VAL A 58 -17.29 -6.46 -10.20
N GLU A 59 -17.71 -5.63 -11.13
CA GLU A 59 -16.88 -5.28 -12.29
C GLU A 59 -15.82 -4.27 -11.85
N THR A 60 -14.57 -4.55 -12.20
CA THR A 60 -13.45 -3.65 -11.92
C THR A 60 -12.88 -3.12 -13.22
N ASP A 61 -12.67 -1.82 -13.32
CA ASP A 61 -12.12 -1.15 -14.50
C ASP A 61 -10.64 -1.46 -14.80
N GLY A 62 -10.11 -2.46 -14.22
CA GLY A 62 -8.79 -3.00 -14.50
C GLY A 62 -8.13 -3.61 -13.28
N VAL A 63 -7.61 -4.79 -13.46
CA VAL A 63 -6.65 -5.39 -12.52
C VAL A 63 -5.43 -4.47 -12.49
N ALA A 64 -5.04 -4.00 -11.31
CA ALA A 64 -3.85 -3.18 -11.15
C ALA A 64 -2.66 -3.82 -11.87
N LYS A 65 -2.10 -3.12 -12.85
CA LYS A 65 -1.04 -3.64 -13.74
C LYS A 65 0.18 -4.14 -12.96
N PHE A 66 0.38 -3.66 -11.74
CA PHE A 66 1.53 -4.02 -10.88
C PHE A 66 1.11 -4.32 -9.44
N PRO A 67 0.83 -5.61 -9.13
CA PRO A 67 0.37 -6.02 -7.81
C PRO A 67 1.40 -5.81 -6.69
N LEU A 68 2.67 -5.65 -7.05
CA LEU A 68 3.79 -5.70 -6.13
C LEU A 68 3.81 -4.50 -5.15
N LEU A 69 3.35 -3.32 -5.60
CA LEU A 69 3.27 -2.13 -4.76
C LEU A 69 2.10 -2.14 -3.79
N TYR A 70 1.10 -2.95 -4.08
CA TYR A 70 -0.03 -3.17 -3.17
C TYR A 70 0.26 -4.26 -2.12
N LEU A 71 1.43 -4.91 -2.19
CA LEU A 71 1.80 -6.01 -1.27
C LEU A 71 1.58 -5.66 0.21
N PRO A 72 2.01 -4.49 0.73
CA PRO A 72 1.81 -4.22 2.15
C PRO A 72 0.33 -4.20 2.54
N GLY A 73 -0.50 -3.52 1.74
CA GLY A 73 -1.96 -3.49 1.95
C GLY A 73 -2.59 -4.88 1.84
N ILE A 74 -2.18 -5.67 0.83
CA ILE A 74 -2.66 -7.05 0.64
C ILE A 74 -2.32 -7.92 1.85
N VAL A 75 -1.09 -7.82 2.37
CA VAL A 75 -0.67 -8.54 3.58
C VAL A 75 -1.53 -8.15 4.78
N GLY A 76 -1.78 -6.85 4.98
CA GLY A 76 -2.64 -6.35 6.04
C GLY A 76 -4.05 -6.93 5.97
N ILE A 77 -4.68 -6.86 4.79
CA ILE A 77 -6.02 -7.42 4.56
C ILE A 77 -6.02 -8.93 4.78
N THR A 78 -4.99 -9.64 4.30
CA THR A 78 -4.91 -11.10 4.43
C THR A 78 -4.82 -11.51 5.90
N ILE A 79 -3.99 -10.83 6.70
CA ILE A 79 -3.88 -11.07 8.13
C ILE A 79 -5.24 -10.81 8.83
N ALA A 80 -5.89 -9.69 8.53
CA ALA A 80 -7.18 -9.36 9.12
C ALA A 80 -8.28 -10.37 8.73
N ARG A 81 -8.26 -10.90 7.50
CA ARG A 81 -9.17 -11.96 7.06
C ARG A 81 -8.90 -13.28 7.76
N LEU A 82 -7.66 -13.69 7.93
CA LEU A 82 -7.29 -14.90 8.67
C LEU A 82 -7.70 -14.79 10.14
N ALA A 83 -7.55 -13.60 10.73
CA ALA A 83 -8.03 -13.32 12.08
C ALA A 83 -9.56 -13.18 12.20
N ASN A 84 -10.27 -13.34 11.08
CA ASN A 84 -11.72 -13.31 11.03
C ASN A 84 -12.35 -11.98 11.48
N LEU A 85 -11.65 -10.87 11.26
CA LEU A 85 -12.06 -9.54 11.67
C LEU A 85 -13.19 -8.98 10.78
N LYS A 86 -13.91 -7.98 11.28
CA LYS A 86 -14.95 -7.25 10.54
C LYS A 86 -14.32 -6.42 9.40
N THR A 87 -15.12 -6.11 8.38
CA THR A 87 -14.67 -5.37 7.18
C THR A 87 -13.93 -4.08 7.49
N ILE A 88 -14.37 -3.30 8.47
CA ILE A 88 -13.70 -2.05 8.86
C ILE A 88 -12.26 -2.29 9.33
N TYR A 89 -12.02 -3.38 10.06
CA TYR A 89 -10.67 -3.75 10.48
C TYR A 89 -9.79 -4.23 9.33
N LEU A 90 -10.38 -4.82 8.27
CA LEU A 90 -9.64 -5.18 7.07
C LEU A 90 -9.02 -3.94 6.43
N ILE A 91 -9.81 -2.87 6.29
CA ILE A 91 -9.35 -1.59 5.75
C ILE A 91 -8.25 -1.01 6.64
N LEU A 92 -8.53 -0.87 7.94
CA LEU A 92 -7.56 -0.31 8.88
C LEU A 92 -6.23 -1.09 8.92
N PHE A 93 -6.27 -2.42 8.88
CA PHE A 93 -5.05 -3.23 8.82
C PHE A 93 -4.29 -3.07 7.51
N GLY A 94 -5.00 -2.94 6.39
CA GLY A 94 -4.36 -2.68 5.11
C GLY A 94 -3.65 -1.33 5.07
N GLU A 95 -4.32 -0.27 5.54
CA GLU A 95 -3.75 1.07 5.66
C GLU A 95 -2.59 1.12 6.65
N PHE A 96 -2.73 0.44 7.80
CA PHE A 96 -1.67 0.33 8.78
C PHE A 96 -0.42 -0.35 8.22
N CYS A 97 -0.58 -1.45 7.49
CA CYS A 97 0.55 -2.13 6.84
C CYS A 97 1.21 -1.26 5.75
N ASN A 98 0.42 -0.49 5.01
CA ASN A 98 0.94 0.48 4.05
C ASN A 98 1.78 1.57 4.73
N LEU A 99 1.24 2.16 5.80
CA LEU A 99 1.95 3.16 6.60
C LEU A 99 3.24 2.59 7.19
N LEU A 100 3.20 1.38 7.70
CA LEU A 100 4.37 0.69 8.27
C LEU A 100 5.44 0.45 7.21
N ALA A 101 5.07 0.03 6.01
CA ALA A 101 5.99 -0.11 4.89
C ALA A 101 6.63 1.23 4.51
N TYR A 102 5.82 2.30 4.44
CA TYR A 102 6.32 3.66 4.21
C TYR A 102 7.35 4.08 5.26
N ILE A 103 7.03 3.92 6.55
CA ILE A 103 7.93 4.28 7.67
C ILE A 103 9.26 3.50 7.56
N ILE A 104 9.21 2.21 7.27
CA ILE A 104 10.40 1.38 7.11
C ILE A 104 11.26 1.89 5.95
N LEU A 105 10.67 2.19 4.79
CA LEU A 105 11.40 2.69 3.62
C LEU A 105 12.04 4.06 3.88
N VAL A 106 11.31 4.98 4.49
CA VAL A 106 11.83 6.31 4.86
C VAL A 106 12.95 6.18 5.90
N TYR A 107 12.78 5.34 6.92
CA TYR A 107 13.80 5.08 7.92
C TYR A 107 15.10 4.54 7.29
N LEU A 108 14.99 3.56 6.39
CA LEU A 108 16.13 3.02 5.66
C LEU A 108 16.81 4.10 4.81
N SER A 109 16.03 4.96 4.17
CA SER A 109 16.53 6.09 3.39
C SER A 109 17.34 7.06 4.24
N ILE A 110 16.83 7.45 5.42
CA ILE A 110 17.51 8.32 6.38
C ILE A 110 18.81 7.69 6.90
N LYS A 111 18.82 6.37 7.08
CA LYS A 111 20.00 5.63 7.55
C LYS A 111 21.11 5.58 6.50
N ILE A 112 20.74 5.48 5.23
CA ILE A 112 21.67 5.32 4.11
C ILE A 112 22.23 6.67 3.65
N ILE A 113 21.43 7.73 3.62
CA ILE A 113 21.82 9.04 3.07
C ILE A 113 23.06 9.60 3.78
N PRO A 114 24.10 10.05 3.03
CA PRO A 114 25.37 10.50 3.62
C PRO A 114 25.22 11.87 4.32
N TRP A 115 24.36 12.75 3.79
CA TRP A 115 24.09 14.08 4.33
C TRP A 115 22.61 14.46 4.12
N GLY A 116 22.13 15.48 4.85
CA GLY A 116 20.73 15.93 4.70
C GLY A 116 19.70 15.04 5.42
N ARG A 117 20.09 14.23 6.40
CA ARG A 117 19.18 13.33 7.17
C ARG A 117 17.99 14.08 7.77
N GLY A 118 18.24 15.29 8.31
CA GLY A 118 17.17 16.13 8.87
C GLY A 118 16.17 16.61 7.81
N ALA A 119 16.64 17.00 6.63
CA ALA A 119 15.77 17.40 5.54
C ALA A 119 14.88 16.25 5.06
N LEU A 120 15.45 15.06 4.89
CA LEU A 120 14.70 13.86 4.52
C LEU A 120 13.69 13.47 5.61
N PHE A 121 14.06 13.60 6.88
CA PHE A 121 13.16 13.34 8.01
C PHE A 121 11.94 14.28 7.97
N VAL A 122 12.17 15.59 7.82
CA VAL A 122 11.09 16.59 7.72
C VAL A 122 10.21 16.35 6.49
N ALA A 123 10.84 16.05 5.33
CA ALA A 123 10.08 15.73 4.12
C ALA A 123 9.24 14.46 4.27
N GLY A 124 9.79 13.41 4.89
CA GLY A 124 9.08 12.17 5.17
C GLY A 124 7.93 12.32 6.17
N LEU A 125 8.00 13.30 7.07
CA LEU A 125 6.94 13.62 8.03
C LEU A 125 5.94 14.67 7.50
N SER A 126 6.06 15.08 6.23
CA SER A 126 5.10 16.03 5.66
C SER A 126 3.67 15.46 5.74
N PRO A 127 2.65 16.29 6.07
CA PRO A 127 1.28 15.81 6.22
C PRO A 127 0.74 15.09 4.98
N MET A 128 1.14 15.56 3.79
CA MET A 128 0.75 14.95 2.53
C MET A 128 1.35 13.54 2.37
N ALA A 129 2.65 13.38 2.67
CA ALA A 129 3.31 12.09 2.56
C ALA A 129 2.77 11.07 3.58
N LEU A 130 2.46 11.50 4.81
CA LEU A 130 1.83 10.67 5.82
C LEU A 130 0.41 10.28 5.45
N SER A 131 -0.38 11.21 4.91
CA SER A 131 -1.74 10.93 4.43
C SER A 131 -1.74 9.89 3.31
N LEU A 132 -0.84 10.04 2.32
CA LEU A 132 -0.68 9.05 1.26
C LEU A 132 -0.14 7.73 1.80
N GLY A 133 0.78 7.78 2.78
CA GLY A 133 1.32 6.61 3.46
C GLY A 133 0.25 5.79 4.19
N ALA A 134 -0.71 6.47 4.81
CA ALA A 134 -1.82 5.88 5.55
C ALA A 134 -3.04 5.55 4.67
N SER A 135 -2.96 5.72 3.35
CA SER A 135 -4.05 5.41 2.43
C SER A 135 -3.85 4.05 1.75
N PHE A 136 -4.94 3.54 1.14
CA PHE A 136 -4.93 2.32 0.31
C PHE A 136 -4.27 2.53 -1.06
N SER A 137 -3.34 3.49 -1.16
CA SER A 137 -2.65 3.81 -2.40
C SER A 137 -1.31 3.09 -2.51
N TYR A 138 -0.94 2.75 -3.73
CA TYR A 138 0.43 2.32 -4.06
C TYR A 138 1.46 3.45 -3.88
N ASP A 139 1.00 4.70 -3.79
CA ASP A 139 1.85 5.89 -3.65
C ASP A 139 2.71 5.85 -2.39
N ALA A 140 2.22 5.24 -1.31
CA ALA A 140 2.97 5.03 -0.08
C ALA A 140 4.32 4.34 -0.34
N VAL A 141 4.26 3.21 -1.03
CA VAL A 141 5.45 2.41 -1.36
C VAL A 141 6.28 3.11 -2.42
N LEU A 142 5.64 3.75 -3.41
CA LEU A 142 6.32 4.50 -4.46
C LEU A 142 7.16 5.65 -3.90
N ILE A 143 6.59 6.48 -3.03
CA ILE A 143 7.30 7.59 -2.38
C ILE A 143 8.46 7.06 -1.54
N GLY A 144 8.21 6.02 -0.72
CA GLY A 144 9.23 5.40 0.11
C GLY A 144 10.40 4.84 -0.70
N LEU A 145 10.11 4.12 -1.80
CA LEU A 145 11.13 3.60 -2.72
C LEU A 145 11.90 4.73 -3.44
N SER A 146 11.22 5.82 -3.80
CA SER A 146 11.87 6.98 -4.42
C SER A 146 12.90 7.62 -3.49
N TRP A 147 12.55 7.79 -2.21
CA TRP A 147 13.48 8.26 -1.19
C TRP A 147 14.64 7.29 -0.97
N LEU A 148 14.37 6.00 -0.94
CA LEU A 148 15.39 4.96 -0.79
C LEU A 148 16.36 4.97 -1.97
N PHE A 149 15.85 5.03 -3.20
CA PHE A 149 16.65 5.10 -4.41
C PHE A 149 17.55 6.34 -4.40
N LEU A 150 16.99 7.53 -4.13
CA LEU A 150 17.74 8.77 -4.02
C LEU A 150 18.86 8.67 -2.98
N SER A 151 18.55 8.14 -1.81
CA SER A 151 19.53 7.97 -0.72
C SER A 151 20.67 7.05 -1.10
N MET A 152 20.37 5.94 -1.81
CA MET A 152 21.38 5.01 -2.31
C MET A 152 22.27 5.65 -3.38
N VAL A 153 21.69 6.40 -4.31
CA VAL A 153 22.45 7.10 -5.35
C VAL A 153 23.39 8.14 -4.73
N LEU A 154 22.90 8.93 -3.77
CA LEU A 154 23.73 9.92 -3.08
C LEU A 154 24.84 9.27 -2.24
N GLU A 155 24.57 8.16 -1.57
CA GLU A 155 25.57 7.41 -0.82
C GLU A 155 26.73 6.96 -1.74
N TYR A 156 26.42 6.41 -2.93
CA TYR A 156 27.46 5.96 -3.86
C TYR A 156 28.15 7.11 -4.59
N ALA A 157 27.47 8.23 -4.81
CA ALA A 157 28.08 9.39 -5.48
C ALA A 157 29.04 10.16 -4.57
N TYR A 158 28.75 10.27 -3.28
CA TYR A 158 29.48 11.16 -2.38
C TYR A 158 30.37 10.43 -1.36
N THR A 159 30.24 9.11 -1.21
CA THR A 159 31.06 8.37 -0.25
C THR A 159 32.22 7.66 -0.99
N GLU A 160 33.37 8.31 -1.06
CA GLU A 160 34.59 7.82 -1.73
C GLU A 160 35.05 6.42 -1.28
N LYS A 161 34.72 6.02 -0.03
CA LYS A 161 35.15 4.76 0.58
C LYS A 161 34.32 3.55 0.15
N ARG A 162 33.13 3.74 -0.44
CA ARG A 162 32.27 2.62 -0.87
C ARG A 162 32.44 2.36 -2.35
N LYS A 163 33.25 1.35 -2.67
CA LYS A 163 33.33 0.83 -4.05
C LYS A 163 31.98 0.23 -4.46
N LEU A 164 31.51 0.58 -5.64
CA LEU A 164 30.35 -0.04 -6.28
C LEU A 164 30.59 -1.55 -6.44
N THR A 165 29.99 -2.33 -5.58
CA THR A 165 30.01 -3.79 -5.70
C THR A 165 28.88 -4.24 -6.63
N LYS A 166 29.04 -5.35 -7.35
CA LYS A 166 28.01 -5.93 -8.21
C LYS A 166 26.65 -6.05 -7.48
N ARG A 167 26.66 -6.43 -6.21
CA ARG A 167 25.46 -6.51 -5.35
C ARG A 167 24.74 -5.17 -5.23
N ASN A 168 25.47 -4.07 -5.09
CA ASN A 168 24.92 -2.72 -4.94
C ASN A 168 24.26 -2.23 -6.24
N ILE A 169 24.88 -2.54 -7.37
CA ILE A 169 24.34 -2.24 -8.71
C ILE A 169 23.04 -3.02 -8.93
N ILE A 170 23.01 -4.30 -8.57
CA ILE A 170 21.81 -5.14 -8.67
C ILE A 170 20.68 -4.56 -7.78
N LEU A 171 21.00 -4.16 -6.55
CA LEU A 171 20.02 -3.54 -5.63
C LEU A 171 19.43 -2.24 -6.20
N LEU A 172 20.28 -1.35 -6.74
CA LEU A 172 19.82 -0.12 -7.41
C LEU A 172 18.91 -0.44 -8.59
N PHE A 173 19.31 -1.45 -9.40
CA PHE A 173 18.51 -1.85 -10.56
C PHE A 173 17.16 -2.44 -10.14
N ILE A 174 17.12 -3.24 -9.08
CA ILE A 174 15.88 -3.77 -8.51
C ILE A 174 14.97 -2.62 -8.07
N VAL A 175 15.46 -1.69 -7.24
CA VAL A 175 14.65 -0.55 -6.77
C VAL A 175 14.16 0.29 -7.95
N MET A 176 15.01 0.58 -8.94
CA MET A 176 14.64 1.30 -10.15
C MET A 176 13.57 0.55 -10.96
N SER A 177 13.67 -0.77 -11.08
CA SER A 177 12.69 -1.62 -11.78
C SER A 177 11.30 -1.53 -11.15
N PHE A 178 11.20 -1.29 -9.85
CA PHE A 178 9.92 -1.06 -9.17
C PHE A 178 9.36 0.35 -9.40
N LEU A 179 10.19 1.32 -9.76
CA LEU A 179 9.77 2.70 -9.99
C LEU A 179 9.30 2.97 -11.42
N ILE A 180 9.84 2.26 -12.41
CA ILE A 180 9.60 2.52 -13.84
C ILE A 180 8.17 2.22 -14.30
N PRO A 181 7.53 1.12 -13.94
CA PRO A 181 6.28 0.68 -14.55
C PRO A 181 5.01 1.40 -14.08
N GLN A 182 5.11 2.43 -13.27
CA GLN A 182 3.98 3.00 -12.54
C GLN A 182 3.00 3.84 -13.35
N LYS A 183 3.38 4.29 -14.54
CA LYS A 183 2.59 5.25 -15.35
C LYS A 183 2.54 4.89 -16.85
N ALA A 184 2.67 3.62 -17.20
CA ALA A 184 2.45 3.21 -18.58
C ALA A 184 1.00 2.76 -18.82
#